data_5fb678691d207ebd6c4f47da1ceb8265
#
_entry.id   5fb678691d207ebd6c4f47da1ceb8265
#
_cell.length_a   1.000
_cell.length_b   1.000
_cell.length_c   1.000
_cell.angle_alpha   90.00
_cell.angle_beta   90.00
_cell.angle_gamma   90.00
#
_symmetry.space_group_name_H-M   'P 1'
#
loop_
_entity.id
_entity.type
_entity.pdbx_description
1 polymer ?
#
loop_
_entity_poly.entity_id
_entity_poly.type
_entity_poly.pdbx_seq_one_letter_code
_entity_poly.pdbx_strand_id
1 'polypeptide(L)'
;MSKIRTRFAPSPTGRMHVGNLRTALYAYLIAKHEGGDFILRIEDTDQVRQVEGAVDIINRTLEETGLVHDEGPDKDGGCGPYVQSERVAQGVYMKYAKELIDKGEAYYCFCDKERLDSLRTTVAGKEISIYDKHCLHLSKEEIEANLAAGKPYVIRQNNPTEGTTTFEDEIYGDITVDNSELDDMILIKSDGYPTYNFANVVDDHLMGITHVVRGNEYLSSSPKYNRLYEAFGWDVPVYVHCPLITDEEHHKLSKRCGHSSFEDLLDQGFLTEAIVNFVALLGWSPSDNQEIMSLPELVEKFDYHHMSKSPAVFDFTKLKWMNGEYIKKLDFDKFYEMALPYIKEVVTKDYDLKKIARMVQTRIEIFPDIKEHIDFFEELPDYDIDMYTHKKMKTNPETSLEVLNDVVPILLSCDDFSNDSLFETLKAYATDKGYKIGYVMWPIRTAVSGKQMTPGGATELMEVFGKEESIARIKKGIEKLSNN
;
A
#
# COMPACT_ATOMS: atom_id res chain seq x y z
N MET A 1 -5.01 7.73 32.74
CA MET A 1 -3.98 7.53 31.72
C MET A 1 -4.00 8.75 30.80
N SER A 2 -2.86 9.21 30.33
CA SER A 2 -2.81 10.27 29.33
C SER A 2 -3.44 9.76 28.03
N LYS A 3 -4.07 10.64 27.26
CA LYS A 3 -4.67 10.32 25.97
C LYS A 3 -3.59 9.75 25.03
N ILE A 4 -3.86 8.66 24.33
CA ILE A 4 -2.93 8.10 23.32
C ILE A 4 -2.74 9.10 22.21
N ARG A 5 -1.48 9.36 21.84
CA ARG A 5 -1.10 10.26 20.74
C ARG A 5 -0.05 9.57 19.88
N THR A 6 -0.38 9.40 18.62
CA THR A 6 0.53 8.84 17.61
C THR A 6 0.80 9.88 16.52
N ARG A 7 1.78 9.62 15.69
CA ARG A 7 2.06 10.50 14.55
C ARG A 7 2.45 9.70 13.31
N PHE A 8 2.06 10.24 12.16
CA PHE A 8 2.71 9.99 10.88
C PHE A 8 3.61 11.17 10.57
N ALA A 9 4.89 10.90 10.33
CA ALA A 9 5.92 11.93 10.18
C ALA A 9 6.73 11.73 8.90
N PRO A 10 6.09 11.91 7.72
CA PRO A 10 6.74 11.68 6.44
C PRO A 10 7.69 12.81 6.04
N SER A 11 8.80 12.44 5.39
CA SER A 11 9.59 13.39 4.60
C SER A 11 8.94 13.56 3.21
N PRO A 12 8.84 14.80 2.68
CA PRO A 12 8.16 15.08 1.41
C PRO A 12 9.04 14.69 0.20
N THR A 13 9.14 13.38 -0.09
CA THR A 13 10.04 12.82 -1.11
C THR A 13 9.34 12.19 -2.32
N GLY A 14 8.04 12.48 -2.53
CA GLY A 14 7.24 12.04 -3.67
C GLY A 14 6.15 11.04 -3.31
N ARG A 15 5.88 10.04 -4.19
CA ARG A 15 4.80 9.06 -4.03
C ARG A 15 4.88 8.29 -2.72
N MET A 16 3.71 7.96 -2.15
CA MET A 16 3.58 7.26 -0.87
C MET A 16 3.95 5.79 -1.02
N HIS A 17 5.16 5.41 -0.57
CA HIS A 17 5.57 4.00 -0.52
C HIS A 17 4.66 3.19 0.40
N VAL A 18 4.35 1.93 0.02
CA VAL A 18 3.48 1.02 0.82
C VAL A 18 3.95 0.89 2.27
N GLY A 19 5.27 0.88 2.51
CA GLY A 19 5.82 0.85 3.87
C GLY A 19 5.48 2.09 4.70
N ASN A 20 5.48 3.27 4.08
CA ASN A 20 5.07 4.52 4.73
C ASN A 20 3.57 4.54 4.98
N LEU A 21 2.76 4.09 4.00
CA LEU A 21 1.32 3.96 4.17
C LEU A 21 0.98 3.00 5.32
N ARG A 22 1.69 1.86 5.44
CA ARG A 22 1.52 0.93 6.58
C ARG A 22 1.83 1.61 7.91
N THR A 23 2.93 2.36 7.97
CA THR A 23 3.31 3.08 9.20
C THR A 23 2.24 4.12 9.57
N ALA A 24 1.71 4.87 8.59
CA ALA A 24 0.62 5.81 8.79
C ALA A 24 -0.65 5.09 9.27
N LEU A 25 -1.02 3.99 8.61
CA LEU A 25 -2.20 3.19 8.95
C LEU A 25 -2.10 2.64 10.38
N TYR A 26 -0.98 2.04 10.76
CA TYR A 26 -0.82 1.48 12.10
C TYR A 26 -0.84 2.56 13.19
N ALA A 27 -0.19 3.70 12.95
CA ALA A 27 -0.26 4.85 13.85
C ALA A 27 -1.71 5.36 13.99
N TYR A 28 -2.46 5.44 12.89
CA TYR A 28 -3.87 5.79 12.88
C TYR A 28 -4.72 4.77 13.66
N LEU A 29 -4.53 3.47 13.39
CA LEU A 29 -5.30 2.40 14.04
C LEU A 29 -5.07 2.38 15.55
N ILE A 30 -3.83 2.51 16.03
CA ILE A 30 -3.51 2.60 17.46
C ILE A 30 -4.21 3.81 18.09
N ALA A 31 -4.11 4.98 17.50
CA ALA A 31 -4.74 6.17 18.04
C ALA A 31 -6.26 6.03 18.10
N LYS A 32 -6.89 5.59 17.00
CA LYS A 32 -8.35 5.53 16.90
C LYS A 32 -8.96 4.39 17.73
N HIS A 33 -8.28 3.27 17.86
CA HIS A 33 -8.70 2.16 18.73
C HIS A 33 -8.84 2.62 20.18
N GLU A 34 -7.90 3.42 20.67
CA GLU A 34 -7.85 3.92 22.04
C GLU A 34 -8.56 5.29 22.23
N GLY A 35 -9.26 5.79 21.21
CA GLY A 35 -9.93 7.11 21.26
C GLY A 35 -8.95 8.28 21.37
N GLY A 36 -7.73 8.11 20.87
CA GLY A 36 -6.63 9.06 20.90
C GLY A 36 -6.55 9.97 19.69
N ASP A 37 -5.41 10.67 19.53
CA ASP A 37 -5.14 11.58 18.43
C ASP A 37 -4.08 11.02 17.48
N PHE A 38 -4.34 11.14 16.19
CA PHE A 38 -3.40 10.86 15.10
C PHE A 38 -2.91 12.18 14.51
N ILE A 39 -1.60 12.43 14.54
CA ILE A 39 -0.98 13.70 14.18
C ILE A 39 -0.21 13.55 12.87
N LEU A 40 -0.33 14.52 11.96
CA LEU A 40 0.51 14.65 10.79
C LEU A 40 1.61 15.67 11.06
N ARG A 41 2.88 15.25 10.94
CA ARG A 41 4.06 16.11 11.01
C ARG A 41 4.88 15.99 9.73
N ILE A 42 5.21 17.10 9.09
CA ILE A 42 6.05 17.12 7.88
C ILE A 42 7.52 17.28 8.29
N GLU A 43 8.34 16.28 7.94
CA GLU A 43 9.76 16.26 8.26
C GLU A 43 10.59 16.66 7.03
N ASP A 44 10.77 17.95 6.86
CA ASP A 44 11.38 18.63 5.71
C ASP A 44 12.78 19.19 5.99
N THR A 45 13.49 18.69 7.01
CA THR A 45 14.85 19.13 7.38
C THR A 45 15.92 18.74 6.38
N ASP A 46 15.66 17.76 5.49
CA ASP A 46 16.53 17.41 4.36
C ASP A 46 16.05 18.15 3.09
N GLN A 47 16.48 19.40 2.95
CA GLN A 47 16.07 20.26 1.85
C GLN A 47 16.50 19.77 0.47
N VAL A 48 17.54 18.92 0.39
CA VAL A 48 18.07 18.39 -0.89
C VAL A 48 17.15 17.34 -1.49
N ARG A 49 16.41 16.60 -0.66
CA ARG A 49 15.52 15.51 -1.08
C ARG A 49 14.07 15.91 -1.25
N GLN A 50 13.73 17.16 -0.98
CA GLN A 50 12.36 17.65 -1.14
C GLN A 50 11.93 17.61 -2.60
N VAL A 51 10.71 17.15 -2.83
CA VAL A 51 10.05 17.13 -4.14
C VAL A 51 8.88 18.09 -4.09
N GLU A 52 8.82 19.02 -5.03
CA GLU A 52 7.68 19.95 -5.16
C GLU A 52 6.36 19.18 -5.28
N GLY A 53 5.32 19.59 -4.56
CA GLY A 53 4.01 18.92 -4.54
C GLY A 53 3.94 17.65 -3.70
N ALA A 54 5.04 17.19 -3.07
CA ALA A 54 5.02 15.96 -2.28
C ALA A 54 4.14 16.04 -1.02
N VAL A 55 3.98 17.23 -0.43
CA VAL A 55 3.07 17.45 0.71
C VAL A 55 1.61 17.28 0.27
N ASP A 56 1.26 17.78 -0.91
CA ASP A 56 -0.10 17.60 -1.47
C ASP A 56 -0.40 16.12 -1.75
N ILE A 57 0.60 15.35 -2.22
CA ILE A 57 0.47 13.91 -2.39
C ILE A 57 0.20 13.22 -1.05
N ILE A 58 0.94 13.58 0.02
CA ILE A 58 0.73 13.03 1.35
C ILE A 58 -0.69 13.31 1.83
N ASN A 59 -1.15 14.57 1.77
CA ASN A 59 -2.48 14.96 2.21
C ASN A 59 -3.56 14.22 1.43
N ARG A 60 -3.46 14.19 0.10
CA ARG A 60 -4.41 13.48 -0.76
C ARG A 60 -4.44 11.99 -0.43
N THR A 61 -3.29 11.33 -0.26
CA THR A 61 -3.24 9.91 0.09
C THR A 61 -3.93 9.63 1.43
N LEU A 62 -3.69 10.48 2.45
CA LEU A 62 -4.36 10.34 3.75
C LEU A 62 -5.87 10.54 3.64
N GLU A 63 -6.33 11.52 2.85
CA GLU A 63 -7.75 11.77 2.60
C GLU A 63 -8.39 10.59 1.85
N GLU A 64 -7.81 10.14 0.74
CA GLU A 64 -8.31 9.02 -0.06
C GLU A 64 -8.37 7.72 0.73
N THR A 65 -7.39 7.47 1.59
CA THR A 65 -7.35 6.26 2.45
C THR A 65 -8.21 6.37 3.72
N GLY A 66 -8.80 7.54 3.98
CA GLY A 66 -9.59 7.79 5.19
C GLY A 66 -8.77 7.96 6.47
N LEU A 67 -7.45 8.06 6.38
CA LEU A 67 -6.54 8.25 7.52
C LEU A 67 -6.47 9.73 7.94
N VAL A 68 -7.63 10.29 8.28
CA VAL A 68 -7.75 11.71 8.61
C VAL A 68 -7.07 12.02 9.94
N HIS A 69 -6.11 12.94 9.92
CA HIS A 69 -5.40 13.39 11.12
C HIS A 69 -6.27 14.34 11.98
N ASP A 70 -6.01 14.32 13.28
CA ASP A 70 -6.68 15.21 14.24
C ASP A 70 -5.96 16.54 14.36
N GLU A 71 -4.64 16.55 14.18
CA GLU A 71 -3.77 17.72 14.19
C GLU A 71 -2.73 17.61 13.05
N GLY A 72 -2.35 18.72 12.49
CA GLY A 72 -1.37 18.79 11.42
C GLY A 72 -1.15 20.21 10.89
N PRO A 73 -0.43 20.40 9.78
CA PRO A 73 -0.14 21.73 9.22
C PRO A 73 -1.38 22.57 8.89
N ASP A 74 -2.49 21.92 8.56
CA ASP A 74 -3.79 22.51 8.20
C ASP A 74 -4.78 22.55 9.37
N LYS A 75 -4.45 21.91 10.50
CA LYS A 75 -5.34 21.77 11.66
C LYS A 75 -4.55 21.84 12.97
N ASP A 76 -4.39 23.04 13.51
CA ASP A 76 -3.63 23.25 14.74
C ASP A 76 -4.37 22.70 15.97
N GLY A 77 -3.68 21.84 16.72
CA GLY A 77 -4.11 21.31 18.02
C GLY A 77 -3.38 21.92 19.21
N GLY A 78 -2.57 22.98 18.98
CA GLY A 78 -1.83 23.67 20.02
C GLY A 78 -0.39 23.21 20.23
N CYS A 79 0.10 22.25 19.42
CA CYS A 79 1.48 21.73 19.47
C CYS A 79 2.32 22.16 18.25
N GLY A 80 1.75 23.02 17.39
CA GLY A 80 2.42 23.53 16.19
C GLY A 80 3.69 24.34 16.45
N PRO A 81 4.43 24.66 15.39
CA PRO A 81 4.24 24.25 13.99
C PRO A 81 4.41 22.75 13.78
N TYR A 82 3.68 22.21 12.78
CA TYR A 82 3.75 20.79 12.40
C TYR A 82 4.68 20.53 11.21
N VAL A 83 5.41 21.56 10.77
CA VAL A 83 6.44 21.50 9.73
C VAL A 83 7.80 21.79 10.38
N GLN A 84 8.76 20.91 10.19
CA GLN A 84 10.05 21.02 10.90
C GLN A 84 10.86 22.27 10.50
N SER A 85 10.83 22.68 9.23
CA SER A 85 11.52 23.90 8.80
C SER A 85 10.98 25.16 9.49
N GLU A 86 9.69 25.21 9.80
CA GLU A 86 9.09 26.30 10.57
C GLU A 86 9.59 26.32 12.03
N ARG A 87 9.77 25.14 12.64
CA ARG A 87 10.36 24.99 13.97
C ARG A 87 11.85 25.40 14.00
N VAL A 88 12.58 25.10 12.90
CA VAL A 88 13.95 25.61 12.71
C VAL A 88 13.96 27.13 12.73
N ALA A 89 13.08 27.77 11.97
CA ALA A 89 12.97 29.24 11.92
C ALA A 89 12.64 29.86 13.28
N GLN A 90 11.90 29.15 14.14
CA GLN A 90 11.62 29.55 15.52
C GLN A 90 12.75 29.24 16.51
N GLY A 91 13.84 28.59 16.07
CA GLY A 91 14.97 28.24 16.92
C GLY A 91 14.74 27.13 17.92
N VAL A 92 13.65 26.33 17.74
CA VAL A 92 13.25 25.27 18.68
C VAL A 92 14.38 24.30 18.94
N TYR A 93 14.94 23.70 17.90
CA TYR A 93 15.96 22.66 18.04
C TYR A 93 17.27 23.20 18.61
N MET A 94 17.68 24.40 18.21
CA MET A 94 18.88 25.03 18.74
C MET A 94 18.74 25.31 20.25
N LYS A 95 17.57 25.68 20.73
CA LYS A 95 17.29 25.85 22.17
C LYS A 95 17.57 24.57 22.94
N TYR A 96 17.00 23.44 22.48
CA TYR A 96 17.19 22.12 23.13
C TYR A 96 18.62 21.59 23.00
N ALA A 97 19.27 21.81 21.85
CA ALA A 97 20.68 21.45 21.69
C ALA A 97 21.59 22.19 22.68
N LYS A 98 21.35 23.48 22.94
CA LYS A 98 22.06 24.27 23.95
C LYS A 98 21.77 23.77 25.36
N GLU A 99 20.54 23.40 25.68
CA GLU A 99 20.19 22.79 26.96
C GLU A 99 21.02 21.52 27.23
N LEU A 100 21.17 20.66 26.19
CA LEU A 100 22.02 19.46 26.33
C LEU A 100 23.51 19.83 26.52
N ILE A 101 24.02 20.88 25.88
CA ILE A 101 25.40 21.36 26.11
C ILE A 101 25.57 21.83 27.57
N ASP A 102 24.60 22.59 28.08
CA ASP A 102 24.62 23.07 29.46
C ASP A 102 24.58 21.93 30.49
N LYS A 103 23.94 20.82 30.14
CA LYS A 103 23.89 19.59 30.95
C LYS A 103 25.15 18.70 30.78
N GLY A 104 26.03 18.99 29.80
CA GLY A 104 27.18 18.15 29.46
C GLY A 104 26.82 16.91 28.61
N GLU A 105 25.59 16.81 28.14
CA GLU A 105 25.06 15.71 27.31
C GLU A 105 25.23 15.97 25.79
N ALA A 106 25.73 17.15 25.41
CA ALA A 106 26.12 17.48 24.05
C ALA A 106 27.32 18.45 24.07
N TYR A 107 27.98 18.60 22.93
CA TYR A 107 29.13 19.48 22.79
C TYR A 107 29.30 20.01 21.37
N TYR A 108 30.03 21.12 21.22
CA TYR A 108 30.42 21.69 19.95
C TYR A 108 31.55 20.90 19.32
N CYS A 109 31.44 20.57 18.05
CA CYS A 109 32.49 19.89 17.27
C CYS A 109 32.89 20.77 16.08
N PHE A 110 34.16 21.18 16.05
CA PHE A 110 34.74 22.04 15.01
C PHE A 110 35.62 21.28 14.02
N CYS A 111 35.58 19.94 14.01
CA CYS A 111 36.34 19.11 13.08
C CYS A 111 35.88 19.37 11.64
N ASP A 112 36.86 19.56 10.77
CA ASP A 112 36.64 19.63 9.32
C ASP A 112 36.48 18.24 8.69
N LYS A 113 36.15 18.23 7.42
CA LYS A 113 35.93 17.00 6.66
C LYS A 113 37.20 16.12 6.60
N GLU A 114 38.36 16.73 6.42
CA GLU A 114 39.63 16.01 6.30
C GLU A 114 39.96 15.24 7.60
N ARG A 115 39.75 15.88 8.74
CA ARG A 115 39.89 15.26 10.06
C ARG A 115 38.90 14.09 10.25
N LEU A 116 37.62 14.28 9.86
CA LEU A 116 36.61 13.24 10.00
C LEU A 116 36.88 12.07 9.05
N ASP A 117 37.32 12.33 7.82
CA ASP A 117 37.67 11.29 6.86
C ASP A 117 38.87 10.45 7.34
N SER A 118 39.78 11.04 8.11
CA SER A 118 40.90 10.30 8.72
C SER A 118 40.51 9.27 9.78
N LEU A 119 39.28 9.35 10.32
CA LEU A 119 38.75 8.40 11.30
C LEU A 119 38.09 7.16 10.64
N ARG A 120 37.95 7.15 9.33
CA ARG A 120 37.37 6.01 8.63
C ARG A 120 38.28 4.78 8.73
N THR A 121 37.68 3.69 9.19
CA THR A 121 38.34 2.39 9.26
C THR A 121 37.50 1.35 8.54
N THR A 122 38.16 0.36 7.96
CA THR A 122 37.44 -0.76 7.31
C THR A 122 37.41 -1.96 8.24
N VAL A 123 36.25 -2.35 8.71
CA VAL A 123 36.03 -3.54 9.52
C VAL A 123 35.14 -4.52 8.75
N ALA A 124 35.64 -5.75 8.54
CA ALA A 124 34.93 -6.80 7.78
C ALA A 124 34.45 -6.36 6.41
N GLY A 125 35.20 -5.49 5.68
CA GLY A 125 34.86 -5.00 4.34
C GLY A 125 33.81 -3.88 4.30
N LYS A 126 33.41 -3.35 5.47
CA LYS A 126 32.55 -2.18 5.60
C LYS A 126 33.33 -1.00 6.14
N GLU A 127 33.19 0.17 5.54
CA GLU A 127 33.71 1.41 6.10
C GLU A 127 32.85 1.78 7.33
N ILE A 128 33.54 1.94 8.46
CA ILE A 128 32.96 2.41 9.73
C ILE A 128 33.70 3.70 10.10
N SER A 129 32.98 4.72 10.53
CA SER A 129 33.51 5.95 11.05
C SER A 129 32.86 6.22 12.41
N ILE A 130 33.56 5.92 13.48
CA ILE A 130 33.17 6.30 14.85
C ILE A 130 33.95 7.55 15.22
N TYR A 131 33.24 8.58 15.68
CA TYR A 131 33.87 9.82 16.10
C TYR A 131 34.57 9.63 17.42
N ASP A 132 35.83 10.06 17.48
CA ASP A 132 36.77 9.84 18.61
C ASP A 132 36.62 10.84 19.76
N LYS A 133 35.52 11.59 19.80
CA LYS A 133 35.24 12.61 20.85
C LYS A 133 36.29 13.73 20.99
N HIS A 134 37.09 13.97 19.96
CA HIS A 134 38.17 14.95 19.99
C HIS A 134 37.75 16.34 20.55
N CYS A 135 36.62 16.86 20.11
CA CYS A 135 36.13 18.18 20.54
C CYS A 135 35.43 18.18 21.91
N LEU A 136 35.14 17.02 22.50
CA LEU A 136 34.55 16.93 23.84
C LEU A 136 35.42 17.53 24.91
N HIS A 137 36.73 17.47 24.71
CA HIS A 137 37.75 17.89 25.70
C HIS A 137 38.28 19.31 25.48
N LEU A 138 37.69 20.09 24.55
CA LEU A 138 38.04 21.49 24.37
C LEU A 138 37.67 22.31 25.61
N SER A 139 38.59 23.21 26.01
CA SER A 139 38.30 24.15 27.09
C SER A 139 37.21 25.16 26.70
N LYS A 140 36.57 25.76 27.70
CA LYS A 140 35.56 26.77 27.47
C LYS A 140 36.09 27.95 26.66
N GLU A 141 37.34 28.36 26.97
CA GLU A 141 38.04 29.44 26.27
C GLU A 141 38.27 29.10 24.79
N GLU A 142 38.68 27.86 24.48
CA GLU A 142 38.85 27.40 23.10
C GLU A 142 37.54 27.36 22.34
N ILE A 143 36.46 26.91 22.97
CA ILE A 143 35.11 26.90 22.37
C ILE A 143 34.68 28.33 22.07
N GLU A 144 34.76 29.23 23.03
CA GLU A 144 34.38 30.63 22.86
C GLU A 144 35.22 31.33 21.77
N ALA A 145 36.55 31.09 21.72
CA ALA A 145 37.43 31.60 20.68
C ALA A 145 37.04 31.09 19.27
N ASN A 146 36.71 29.79 19.15
CA ASN A 146 36.30 29.20 17.88
C ASN A 146 34.97 29.76 17.42
N LEU A 147 33.98 29.94 18.32
CA LEU A 147 32.69 30.55 18.04
C LEU A 147 32.83 32.02 17.63
N ALA A 148 33.65 32.79 18.38
CA ALA A 148 33.95 34.21 18.09
C ALA A 148 34.66 34.39 16.75
N ALA A 149 35.48 33.42 16.34
CA ALA A 149 36.17 33.40 15.05
C ALA A 149 35.24 32.98 13.89
N GLY A 150 33.95 32.65 14.16
CA GLY A 150 32.98 32.19 13.17
C GLY A 150 33.33 30.85 12.53
N LYS A 151 34.09 29.98 13.22
CA LYS A 151 34.37 28.65 12.68
C LYS A 151 33.11 27.83 12.51
N PRO A 152 32.93 27.13 11.38
CA PRO A 152 31.84 26.18 11.21
C PRO A 152 31.87 25.12 12.29
N TYR A 153 30.71 24.75 12.82
CA TYR A 153 30.58 23.72 13.84
C TYR A 153 29.31 22.89 13.63
N VAL A 154 29.32 21.72 14.24
CA VAL A 154 28.12 20.90 14.47
C VAL A 154 27.99 20.71 16.00
N ILE A 155 26.76 20.38 16.45
CA ILE A 155 26.55 19.94 17.84
C ILE A 155 26.37 18.43 17.82
N ARG A 156 27.13 17.74 18.67
CA ARG A 156 27.08 16.27 18.81
C ARG A 156 26.53 15.89 20.16
N GLN A 157 25.79 14.77 20.19
CA GLN A 157 25.41 14.09 21.42
C GLN A 157 26.66 13.54 22.12
N ASN A 158 26.69 13.58 23.43
CA ASN A 158 27.74 12.96 24.24
C ASN A 158 27.21 11.61 24.78
N ASN A 159 27.47 10.52 24.05
CA ASN A 159 27.05 9.18 24.48
C ASN A 159 28.14 8.58 25.41
N PRO A 160 27.74 7.76 26.43
CA PRO A 160 28.68 7.00 27.21
C PRO A 160 29.42 5.97 26.32
N THR A 161 30.68 5.63 26.70
CA THR A 161 31.50 4.64 26.00
C THR A 161 31.58 3.30 26.74
N GLU A 162 31.11 3.27 28.00
CA GLU A 162 31.14 2.09 28.86
C GLU A 162 29.70 1.71 29.29
N GLY A 163 29.51 0.43 29.60
CA GLY A 163 28.20 -0.10 29.98
C GLY A 163 27.30 -0.40 28.79
N THR A 164 25.99 -0.51 29.06
CA THR A 164 24.97 -0.87 28.05
C THR A 164 23.79 0.09 28.11
N THR A 165 23.13 0.26 26.98
CA THR A 165 21.83 0.95 26.88
C THR A 165 20.78 -0.05 26.44
N THR A 166 19.69 -0.14 27.20
CA THR A 166 18.54 -1.03 26.90
C THR A 166 17.32 -0.16 26.62
N PHE A 167 16.54 -0.56 25.63
CA PHE A 167 15.19 -0.02 25.38
C PHE A 167 14.21 -1.14 25.12
N GLU A 168 12.95 -0.91 25.46
CA GLU A 168 11.86 -1.84 25.24
C GLU A 168 11.14 -1.48 23.92
N ASP A 169 10.86 -2.50 23.13
CA ASP A 169 10.04 -2.42 21.91
C ASP A 169 8.91 -3.41 22.02
N GLU A 170 7.67 -2.97 21.76
CA GLU A 170 6.48 -3.82 21.93
C GLU A 170 6.50 -5.06 21.04
N ILE A 171 7.17 -4.99 19.90
CA ILE A 171 7.24 -6.10 18.94
C ILE A 171 8.50 -6.94 19.16
N TYR A 172 9.64 -6.32 19.34
CA TYR A 172 10.93 -7.01 19.40
C TYR A 172 11.37 -7.35 20.84
N GLY A 173 10.72 -6.75 21.87
CA GLY A 173 11.06 -6.90 23.29
C GLY A 173 12.27 -6.07 23.66
N ASP A 174 12.93 -6.42 24.75
CA ASP A 174 14.12 -5.72 25.24
C ASP A 174 15.29 -5.85 24.27
N ILE A 175 15.84 -4.72 23.86
CA ILE A 175 17.01 -4.62 23.00
C ILE A 175 18.11 -3.90 23.75
N THR A 176 19.22 -4.60 23.98
CA THR A 176 20.39 -4.09 24.69
C THR A 176 21.57 -3.97 23.72
N VAL A 177 22.21 -2.81 23.72
CA VAL A 177 23.42 -2.54 22.94
C VAL A 177 24.56 -2.11 23.86
N ASP A 178 25.79 -2.46 23.49
CA ASP A 178 27.00 -1.96 24.16
C ASP A 178 27.16 -0.47 23.83
N ASN A 179 27.44 0.34 24.84
CA ASN A 179 27.63 1.79 24.65
C ASN A 179 28.86 2.13 23.79
N SER A 180 29.84 1.24 23.69
CA SER A 180 30.96 1.40 22.77
C SER A 180 30.59 1.39 21.29
N GLU A 181 29.36 0.87 20.96
CA GLU A 181 28.80 0.89 19.60
C GLU A 181 28.00 2.16 19.31
N LEU A 182 27.73 2.97 20.35
CA LEU A 182 26.98 4.23 20.19
C LEU A 182 27.93 5.35 19.80
N ASP A 183 27.91 5.77 18.54
CA ASP A 183 28.66 6.97 18.16
C ASP A 183 27.94 8.26 18.60
N ASP A 184 28.76 9.35 18.74
CA ASP A 184 28.21 10.68 19.05
C ASP A 184 27.57 11.28 17.81
N MET A 185 26.28 10.99 17.62
CA MET A 185 25.55 11.48 16.45
C MET A 185 25.47 13.01 16.44
N ILE A 186 25.42 13.56 15.22
CA ILE A 186 25.20 14.99 15.05
C ILE A 186 23.73 15.30 15.39
N LEU A 187 23.52 16.28 16.27
CA LEU A 187 22.20 16.83 16.62
C LEU A 187 21.84 18.00 15.72
N ILE A 188 22.75 18.99 15.63
CA ILE A 188 22.62 20.17 14.76
C ILE A 188 23.73 20.16 13.72
N LYS A 189 23.36 20.29 12.47
CA LYS A 189 24.29 20.41 11.32
C LYS A 189 24.93 21.80 11.25
N SER A 190 25.98 21.95 10.45
CA SER A 190 26.67 23.20 10.25
C SER A 190 25.81 24.30 9.58
N ASP A 191 24.73 23.95 8.94
CA ASP A 191 23.74 24.87 8.37
C ASP A 191 22.69 25.34 9.40
N GLY A 192 22.77 24.86 10.65
CA GLY A 192 21.86 25.18 11.74
C GLY A 192 20.59 24.29 11.78
N TYR A 193 20.40 23.42 10.80
CA TYR A 193 19.28 22.47 10.80
C TYR A 193 19.58 21.26 11.71
N PRO A 194 18.57 20.72 12.38
CA PRO A 194 18.73 19.47 13.12
C PRO A 194 18.91 18.30 12.16
N THR A 195 19.51 17.22 12.64
CA THR A 195 19.38 15.92 11.98
C THR A 195 18.01 15.33 12.28
N TYR A 196 17.57 14.39 11.42
CA TYR A 196 16.37 13.62 11.67
C TYR A 196 16.32 13.02 13.07
N ASN A 197 17.43 12.41 13.50
CA ASN A 197 17.54 11.71 14.77
C ASN A 197 17.31 12.61 16.01
N PHE A 198 17.62 13.87 15.91
CA PHE A 198 17.39 14.84 16.99
C PHE A 198 16.00 15.48 16.89
N ALA A 199 15.62 15.89 15.69
CA ALA A 199 14.33 16.56 15.47
C ALA A 199 13.15 15.70 15.90
N ASN A 200 13.17 14.39 15.55
CA ASN A 200 12.05 13.51 15.90
C ASN A 200 11.84 13.38 17.41
N VAL A 201 12.92 13.29 18.22
CA VAL A 201 12.82 13.19 19.68
C VAL A 201 12.27 14.47 20.30
N VAL A 202 12.76 15.64 19.87
CA VAL A 202 12.28 16.93 20.35
C VAL A 202 10.81 17.14 19.99
N ASP A 203 10.44 16.81 18.74
CA ASP A 203 9.08 16.99 18.27
C ASP A 203 8.11 16.00 18.93
N ASP A 204 8.49 14.74 19.06
CA ASP A 204 7.67 13.73 19.73
C ASP A 204 7.37 14.14 21.18
N HIS A 205 8.36 14.66 21.90
CA HIS A 205 8.16 15.20 23.24
C HIS A 205 7.21 16.43 23.23
N LEU A 206 7.49 17.44 22.40
CA LEU A 206 6.71 18.68 22.36
C LEU A 206 5.28 18.50 21.88
N MET A 207 5.02 17.47 21.05
CA MET A 207 3.70 17.09 20.58
C MET A 207 3.01 16.09 21.51
N GLY A 208 3.66 15.68 22.61
CA GLY A 208 3.11 14.73 23.58
C GLY A 208 2.84 13.35 22.99
N ILE A 209 3.68 12.91 22.06
CA ILE A 209 3.56 11.60 21.42
C ILE A 209 3.81 10.50 22.47
N THR A 210 2.85 9.59 22.57
CA THR A 210 2.90 8.47 23.52
C THR A 210 3.36 7.17 22.87
N HIS A 211 3.07 6.98 21.58
CA HIS A 211 3.43 5.78 20.81
C HIS A 211 4.11 6.18 19.50
N VAL A 212 5.29 5.63 19.29
CA VAL A 212 6.12 5.86 18.09
C VAL A 212 6.07 4.63 17.19
N VAL A 213 5.29 4.71 16.13
CA VAL A 213 5.21 3.67 15.09
C VAL A 213 6.16 4.02 13.96
N ARG A 214 7.04 3.09 13.56
CA ARG A 214 8.00 3.28 12.45
C ARG A 214 8.59 1.96 11.98
N GLY A 215 9.37 1.97 10.90
CA GLY A 215 10.02 0.77 10.37
C GLY A 215 11.13 0.24 11.27
N ASN A 216 11.43 -1.04 11.18
CA ASN A 216 12.47 -1.70 12.00
C ASN A 216 13.90 -1.26 11.67
N GLU A 217 14.12 -0.51 10.60
CA GLU A 217 15.42 0.11 10.29
C GLU A 217 15.90 1.08 11.37
N TYR A 218 14.99 1.58 12.20
CA TYR A 218 15.30 2.50 13.30
C TYR A 218 15.68 1.81 14.61
N LEU A 219 15.59 0.47 14.70
CA LEU A 219 15.95 -0.28 15.90
C LEU A 219 17.40 0.03 16.36
N SER A 220 18.33 0.13 15.41
CA SER A 220 19.73 0.44 15.71
C SER A 220 19.97 1.87 16.18
N SER A 221 19.05 2.80 15.89
CA SER A 221 19.15 4.20 16.32
C SER A 221 18.41 4.47 17.63
N SER A 222 17.47 3.61 18.01
CA SER A 222 16.60 3.80 19.19
C SER A 222 17.35 3.93 20.50
N PRO A 223 18.49 3.24 20.76
CA PRO A 223 19.27 3.47 21.96
C PRO A 223 19.75 4.93 22.10
N LYS A 224 20.16 5.57 20.99
CA LYS A 224 20.59 6.98 20.97
C LYS A 224 19.43 7.94 21.28
N TYR A 225 18.21 7.58 20.86
CA TYR A 225 17.00 8.36 21.18
C TYR A 225 16.68 8.25 22.67
N ASN A 226 16.74 7.04 23.25
CA ASN A 226 16.53 6.86 24.69
C ASN A 226 17.53 7.68 25.50
N ARG A 227 18.81 7.71 25.09
CA ARG A 227 19.81 8.57 25.72
C ARG A 227 19.44 10.06 25.69
N LEU A 228 18.78 10.54 24.60
CA LEU A 228 18.29 11.91 24.55
C LEU A 228 17.13 12.15 25.53
N TYR A 229 16.15 11.23 25.59
CA TYR A 229 15.05 11.31 26.55
C TYR A 229 15.58 11.35 28.00
N GLU A 230 16.52 10.46 28.33
CA GLU A 230 17.18 10.41 29.63
C GLU A 230 17.91 11.73 29.95
N ALA A 231 18.72 12.26 29.00
CA ALA A 231 19.48 13.50 29.15
C ALA A 231 18.59 14.71 29.41
N PHE A 232 17.41 14.74 28.79
CA PHE A 232 16.41 15.76 29.04
C PHE A 232 15.61 15.53 30.33
N GLY A 233 15.52 14.31 30.81
CA GLY A 233 14.63 13.90 31.91
C GLY A 233 13.18 13.76 31.42
N TRP A 234 12.97 13.38 30.17
CA TRP A 234 11.66 13.18 29.54
C TRP A 234 11.26 11.70 29.60
N ASP A 235 9.95 11.47 29.63
CA ASP A 235 9.41 10.12 29.48
C ASP A 235 9.67 9.57 28.07
N VAL A 236 10.12 8.31 27.97
CA VAL A 236 10.34 7.61 26.72
C VAL A 236 8.98 7.13 26.18
N PRO A 237 8.63 7.38 24.92
CA PRO A 237 7.39 6.87 24.35
C PRO A 237 7.46 5.36 24.13
N VAL A 238 6.31 4.72 24.01
CA VAL A 238 6.17 3.32 23.61
C VAL A 238 6.64 3.16 22.18
N TYR A 239 7.59 2.26 21.91
CA TYR A 239 8.07 1.97 20.57
C TYR A 239 7.36 0.77 19.95
N VAL A 240 6.89 0.95 18.73
CA VAL A 240 6.26 -0.09 17.91
C VAL A 240 6.97 -0.12 16.55
N HIS A 241 7.99 -0.98 16.42
CA HIS A 241 8.74 -1.11 15.17
C HIS A 241 8.10 -2.14 14.24
N CYS A 242 7.65 -1.68 13.08
CA CYS A 242 7.03 -2.52 12.06
C CYS A 242 8.07 -3.40 11.36
N PRO A 243 7.77 -4.69 11.08
CA PRO A 243 8.69 -5.57 10.36
C PRO A 243 8.94 -5.08 8.93
N LEU A 244 10.03 -5.53 8.32
CA LEU A 244 10.34 -5.22 6.91
C LEU A 244 9.23 -5.76 5.99
N ILE A 245 8.91 -5.03 4.92
CA ILE A 245 8.12 -5.55 3.81
C ILE A 245 9.08 -6.03 2.71
N THR A 246 8.89 -7.26 2.27
CA THR A 246 9.66 -7.90 1.21
C THR A 246 8.78 -8.25 0.03
N ASP A 247 9.39 -8.48 -1.12
CA ASP A 247 8.77 -9.18 -2.24
C ASP A 247 8.71 -10.70 -1.97
N GLU A 248 8.18 -11.46 -2.92
CA GLU A 248 8.05 -12.92 -2.84
C GLU A 248 9.42 -13.63 -2.83
N GLU A 249 10.47 -12.98 -3.30
CA GLU A 249 11.86 -13.47 -3.28
C GLU A 249 12.61 -13.07 -1.99
N HIS A 250 11.90 -12.51 -1.02
CA HIS A 250 12.43 -12.00 0.25
C HIS A 250 13.43 -10.84 0.15
N HIS A 251 13.45 -10.12 -0.97
CA HIS A 251 14.18 -8.88 -1.09
C HIS A 251 13.33 -7.72 -0.55
N LYS A 252 13.98 -6.67 -0.03
CA LYS A 252 13.29 -5.46 0.40
C LYS A 252 12.46 -4.89 -0.75
N LEU A 253 11.15 -4.68 -0.52
CA LEU A 253 10.26 -4.07 -1.50
C LEU A 253 10.81 -2.71 -1.94
N SER A 254 10.99 -2.52 -3.24
CA SER A 254 11.62 -1.34 -3.81
C SER A 254 10.79 -0.73 -4.92
N LYS A 255 11.02 0.55 -5.24
CA LYS A 255 10.34 1.28 -6.32
C LYS A 255 10.52 0.63 -7.70
N ARG A 256 11.48 -0.27 -7.89
CA ARG A 256 11.72 -0.97 -9.17
C ARG A 256 10.68 -2.06 -9.46
N CYS A 257 9.93 -2.50 -8.45
CA CYS A 257 8.91 -3.54 -8.61
C CYS A 257 7.62 -3.04 -9.29
N GLY A 258 7.45 -1.72 -9.53
CA GLY A 258 6.29 -1.16 -10.24
C GLY A 258 4.96 -1.16 -9.46
N HIS A 259 4.94 -1.64 -8.22
CA HIS A 259 3.77 -1.68 -7.33
C HIS A 259 4.15 -1.38 -5.87
N SER A 260 5.09 -0.46 -5.69
CA SER A 260 5.63 -0.14 -4.38
C SER A 260 5.03 1.11 -3.76
N SER A 261 4.22 1.88 -4.49
CA SER A 261 3.51 3.06 -3.98
C SER A 261 2.00 2.88 -4.05
N PHE A 262 1.28 3.65 -3.22
CA PHE A 262 -0.18 3.69 -3.21
C PHE A 262 -0.73 4.10 -4.58
N GLU A 263 -0.15 5.15 -5.17
CA GLU A 263 -0.54 5.66 -6.48
C GLU A 263 -0.30 4.64 -7.60
N ASP A 264 0.81 3.88 -7.55
CA ASP A 264 1.07 2.82 -8.53
C ASP A 264 -0.01 1.72 -8.50
N LEU A 265 -0.54 1.42 -7.31
CA LEU A 265 -1.61 0.44 -7.15
C LEU A 265 -2.96 0.98 -7.67
N LEU A 266 -3.28 2.25 -7.40
CA LEU A 266 -4.46 2.91 -7.97
C LEU A 266 -4.41 2.92 -9.50
N ASP A 267 -3.25 3.29 -10.08
CA ASP A 267 -3.02 3.30 -11.53
C ASP A 267 -3.22 1.89 -12.16
N GLN A 268 -3.01 0.82 -11.40
CA GLN A 268 -3.26 -0.55 -11.81
C GLN A 268 -4.71 -1.02 -11.62
N GLY A 269 -5.61 -0.16 -11.13
CA GLY A 269 -7.03 -0.46 -10.99
C GLY A 269 -7.41 -1.15 -9.67
N PHE A 270 -6.59 -1.03 -8.63
CA PHE A 270 -6.96 -1.44 -7.27
C PHE A 270 -7.85 -0.39 -6.58
N LEU A 271 -8.78 -0.85 -5.76
CA LEU A 271 -9.60 0.00 -4.91
C LEU A 271 -8.83 0.43 -3.67
N THR A 272 -9.03 1.67 -3.24
CA THR A 272 -8.41 2.21 -2.03
C THR A 272 -8.69 1.35 -0.80
N GLU A 273 -9.93 0.93 -0.62
CA GLU A 273 -10.36 0.11 0.51
C GLU A 273 -9.64 -1.25 0.54
N ALA A 274 -9.41 -1.85 -0.64
CA ALA A 274 -8.66 -3.10 -0.76
C ALA A 274 -7.18 -2.92 -0.42
N ILE A 275 -6.57 -1.83 -0.90
CA ILE A 275 -5.18 -1.48 -0.60
C ILE A 275 -5.00 -1.26 0.90
N VAL A 276 -5.86 -0.47 1.54
CA VAL A 276 -5.80 -0.19 2.99
C VAL A 276 -5.92 -1.47 3.80
N ASN A 277 -6.90 -2.31 3.47
CA ASN A 277 -7.09 -3.58 4.17
C ASN A 277 -5.89 -4.53 3.97
N PHE A 278 -5.38 -4.67 2.75
CA PHE A 278 -4.21 -5.48 2.46
C PHE A 278 -2.97 -4.99 3.23
N VAL A 279 -2.74 -3.68 3.22
CA VAL A 279 -1.61 -3.04 3.93
C VAL A 279 -1.72 -3.26 5.44
N ALA A 280 -2.93 -3.27 6.02
CA ALA A 280 -3.13 -3.60 7.42
C ALA A 280 -2.67 -5.03 7.76
N LEU A 281 -2.82 -5.98 6.84
CA LEU A 281 -2.41 -7.38 7.04
C LEU A 281 -0.91 -7.63 6.79
N LEU A 282 -0.13 -6.61 6.38
CA LEU A 282 1.31 -6.74 6.20
C LEU A 282 2.07 -6.72 7.53
N GLY A 283 2.09 -7.85 8.20
CA GLY A 283 2.78 -8.04 9.48
C GLY A 283 1.86 -8.01 10.70
N TRP A 284 0.55 -7.93 10.51
CA TRP A 284 -0.47 -8.08 11.54
C TRP A 284 -1.59 -8.99 11.05
N SER A 285 -2.27 -9.65 11.97
CA SER A 285 -3.49 -10.42 11.68
C SER A 285 -4.46 -10.34 12.86
N PRO A 286 -5.78 -10.25 12.59
CA PRO A 286 -6.79 -10.28 13.65
C PRO A 286 -6.89 -11.67 14.28
N SER A 287 -7.33 -11.73 15.53
CA SER A 287 -7.46 -12.96 16.30
C SER A 287 -8.46 -13.97 15.73
N ASP A 288 -9.45 -13.49 14.95
CA ASP A 288 -10.49 -14.29 14.31
C ASP A 288 -10.18 -14.69 12.86
N ASN A 289 -9.00 -14.34 12.35
CA ASN A 289 -8.54 -14.60 10.97
C ASN A 289 -9.45 -13.98 9.89
N GLN A 290 -10.21 -12.94 10.18
CA GLN A 290 -10.97 -12.20 9.17
C GLN A 290 -9.99 -11.48 8.22
N GLU A 291 -10.13 -11.69 6.90
CA GLU A 291 -9.22 -11.08 5.92
C GLU A 291 -9.80 -9.83 5.25
N ILE A 292 -11.11 -9.76 5.08
CA ILE A 292 -11.78 -8.62 4.41
C ILE A 292 -12.44 -7.75 5.47
N MET A 293 -11.88 -6.56 5.70
CA MET A 293 -12.27 -5.64 6.77
C MET A 293 -12.31 -4.20 6.25
N SER A 294 -13.37 -3.49 6.57
CA SER A 294 -13.45 -2.03 6.40
C SER A 294 -12.51 -1.31 7.36
N LEU A 295 -12.20 -0.03 7.08
CA LEU A 295 -11.38 0.78 7.99
C LEU A 295 -11.95 0.86 9.41
N PRO A 296 -13.27 1.04 9.65
CA PRO A 296 -13.84 0.96 11.01
C PRO A 296 -13.63 -0.39 11.69
N GLU A 297 -13.77 -1.52 10.98
CA GLU A 297 -13.49 -2.86 11.53
C GLU A 297 -12.00 -3.03 11.85
N LEU A 298 -11.11 -2.47 11.02
CA LEU A 298 -9.69 -2.45 11.33
C LEU A 298 -9.40 -1.66 12.60
N VAL A 299 -10.02 -0.49 12.79
CA VAL A 299 -9.89 0.30 14.03
C VAL A 299 -10.37 -0.50 15.25
N GLU A 300 -11.49 -1.21 15.13
CA GLU A 300 -12.04 -2.01 16.23
C GLU A 300 -11.13 -3.19 16.62
N LYS A 301 -10.52 -3.86 15.62
CA LYS A 301 -9.82 -5.14 15.81
C LYS A 301 -8.30 -5.00 15.97
N PHE A 302 -7.74 -3.85 15.64
CA PHE A 302 -6.30 -3.69 15.60
C PHE A 302 -5.69 -3.75 17.01
N ASP A 303 -4.79 -4.70 17.19
CA ASP A 303 -3.96 -4.83 18.40
C ASP A 303 -2.51 -5.05 17.95
N TYR A 304 -1.64 -4.09 18.21
CA TYR A 304 -0.24 -4.16 17.80
C TYR A 304 0.55 -5.28 18.49
N HIS A 305 0.09 -5.82 19.62
CA HIS A 305 0.70 -6.99 20.26
C HIS A 305 0.58 -8.27 19.41
N HIS A 306 -0.34 -8.28 18.43
CA HIS A 306 -0.47 -9.37 17.46
C HIS A 306 0.38 -9.16 16.20
N MET A 307 1.28 -8.18 16.18
CA MET A 307 2.21 -7.98 15.07
C MET A 307 3.32 -9.03 15.07
N SER A 308 3.71 -9.45 13.88
CA SER A 308 4.82 -10.40 13.67
C SER A 308 6.18 -9.70 13.74
N LYS A 309 7.19 -10.40 14.28
CA LYS A 309 8.61 -9.98 14.18
C LYS A 309 9.22 -10.26 12.81
N SER A 310 8.63 -11.23 12.10
CA SER A 310 9.15 -11.68 10.79
C SER A 310 8.79 -10.68 9.69
N PRO A 311 9.63 -10.55 8.64
CA PRO A 311 9.30 -9.78 7.47
C PRO A 311 7.94 -10.18 6.88
N ALA A 312 7.18 -9.20 6.42
CA ALA A 312 5.90 -9.39 5.76
C ALA A 312 6.11 -9.47 4.24
N VAL A 313 5.63 -10.51 3.60
CA VAL A 313 5.71 -10.65 2.15
C VAL A 313 4.57 -9.88 1.49
N PHE A 314 4.90 -9.04 0.51
CA PHE A 314 3.93 -8.37 -0.35
C PHE A 314 3.45 -9.36 -1.41
N ASP A 315 2.39 -10.10 -1.10
CA ASP A 315 1.76 -11.07 -2.00
C ASP A 315 0.78 -10.35 -2.93
N PHE A 316 1.21 -10.16 -4.17
CA PHE A 316 0.41 -9.46 -5.18
C PHE A 316 -0.84 -10.26 -5.61
N THR A 317 -0.74 -11.59 -5.60
CA THR A 317 -1.89 -12.48 -5.88
C THR A 317 -2.96 -12.34 -4.82
N LYS A 318 -2.56 -12.29 -3.54
CA LYS A 318 -3.48 -12.05 -2.43
C LYS A 318 -4.15 -10.68 -2.54
N LEU A 319 -3.39 -9.63 -2.88
CA LEU A 319 -3.95 -8.29 -3.08
C LEU A 319 -5.00 -8.27 -4.20
N LYS A 320 -4.73 -8.92 -5.34
CA LYS A 320 -5.70 -9.05 -6.43
C LYS A 320 -6.97 -9.76 -5.99
N TRP A 321 -6.83 -10.90 -5.32
CA TRP A 321 -7.99 -11.63 -4.78
C TRP A 321 -8.81 -10.75 -3.83
N MET A 322 -8.17 -10.07 -2.88
CA MET A 322 -8.84 -9.16 -1.96
C MET A 322 -9.59 -8.07 -2.70
N ASN A 323 -8.95 -7.45 -3.69
CA ASN A 323 -9.57 -6.42 -4.52
C ASN A 323 -10.81 -6.92 -5.24
N GLY A 324 -10.75 -8.14 -5.79
CA GLY A 324 -11.92 -8.81 -6.40
C GLY A 324 -13.08 -8.98 -5.41
N GLU A 325 -12.80 -9.30 -4.14
CA GLU A 325 -13.84 -9.39 -3.10
C GLU A 325 -14.48 -8.03 -2.79
N TYR A 326 -13.71 -6.94 -2.84
CA TYR A 326 -14.25 -5.57 -2.72
C TYR A 326 -15.07 -5.17 -3.95
N ILE A 327 -14.59 -5.45 -5.17
CA ILE A 327 -15.32 -5.18 -6.43
C ILE A 327 -16.70 -5.87 -6.43
N LYS A 328 -16.77 -7.12 -5.99
CA LYS A 328 -18.03 -7.87 -5.90
C LYS A 328 -19.05 -7.23 -4.97
N LYS A 329 -18.58 -6.52 -3.94
CA LYS A 329 -19.44 -5.85 -2.94
C LYS A 329 -19.80 -4.41 -3.31
N LEU A 330 -19.19 -3.83 -4.35
CA LEU A 330 -19.55 -2.49 -4.81
C LEU A 330 -21.02 -2.44 -5.24
N ASP A 331 -21.67 -1.33 -4.92
CA ASP A 331 -22.93 -0.98 -5.53
C ASP A 331 -22.79 -0.98 -7.06
N PHE A 332 -23.80 -1.51 -7.77
CA PHE A 332 -23.68 -1.70 -9.21
C PHE A 332 -23.49 -0.40 -9.99
N ASP A 333 -24.18 0.68 -9.60
CA ASP A 333 -24.04 1.94 -10.32
C ASP A 333 -22.65 2.54 -10.13
N LYS A 334 -22.08 2.46 -8.90
CA LYS A 334 -20.67 2.84 -8.63
C LYS A 334 -19.71 1.95 -9.43
N PHE A 335 -19.92 0.64 -9.42
CA PHE A 335 -19.11 -0.28 -10.22
C PHE A 335 -19.18 0.07 -11.72
N TYR A 336 -20.38 0.31 -12.24
CA TYR A 336 -20.59 0.64 -13.65
C TYR A 336 -19.86 1.93 -14.05
N GLU A 337 -19.94 2.96 -13.22
CA GLU A 337 -19.23 4.22 -13.46
C GLU A 337 -17.71 3.99 -13.60
N MET A 338 -17.12 3.21 -12.70
CA MET A 338 -15.69 2.87 -12.71
C MET A 338 -15.30 1.94 -13.87
N ALA A 339 -16.16 1.00 -14.23
CA ALA A 339 -15.91 0.01 -15.29
C ALA A 339 -16.10 0.59 -16.70
N LEU A 340 -16.95 1.61 -16.86
CA LEU A 340 -17.37 2.16 -18.15
C LEU A 340 -16.20 2.60 -19.06
N PRO A 341 -15.15 3.28 -18.57
CA PRO A 341 -14.00 3.61 -19.40
C PRO A 341 -13.32 2.38 -20.02
N TYR A 342 -13.14 1.31 -19.22
CA TYR A 342 -12.50 0.06 -19.65
C TYR A 342 -13.40 -0.69 -20.66
N ILE A 343 -14.72 -0.69 -20.46
CA ILE A 343 -15.66 -1.32 -21.38
C ILE A 343 -15.66 -0.58 -22.72
N LYS A 344 -15.74 0.75 -22.73
CA LYS A 344 -15.74 1.57 -23.96
C LYS A 344 -14.45 1.53 -24.75
N GLU A 345 -13.34 1.22 -24.11
CA GLU A 345 -12.06 1.04 -24.81
C GLU A 345 -12.08 -0.20 -25.73
N VAL A 346 -12.88 -1.21 -25.41
CA VAL A 346 -12.96 -2.48 -26.15
C VAL A 346 -14.23 -2.58 -26.98
N VAL A 347 -15.39 -2.21 -26.42
CA VAL A 347 -16.71 -2.38 -27.06
C VAL A 347 -17.16 -1.04 -27.64
N THR A 348 -17.11 -0.93 -28.98
CA THR A 348 -17.52 0.27 -29.74
C THR A 348 -18.90 0.12 -30.35
N LYS A 349 -19.43 -1.10 -30.42
CA LYS A 349 -20.77 -1.42 -30.93
C LYS A 349 -21.86 -0.97 -29.96
N ASP A 350 -23.06 -0.73 -30.52
CA ASP A 350 -24.23 -0.28 -29.77
C ASP A 350 -24.88 -1.45 -29.01
N TYR A 351 -24.20 -1.91 -27.97
CA TYR A 351 -24.68 -2.91 -27.02
C TYR A 351 -25.11 -2.28 -25.69
N ASP A 352 -25.93 -2.99 -24.93
CA ASP A 352 -26.24 -2.61 -23.54
C ASP A 352 -25.01 -2.82 -22.63
N LEU A 353 -24.22 -1.76 -22.46
CA LEU A 353 -23.00 -1.80 -21.67
C LEU A 353 -23.26 -2.08 -20.19
N LYS A 354 -24.46 -1.78 -19.66
CA LYS A 354 -24.82 -2.13 -18.28
C LYS A 354 -24.97 -3.65 -18.10
N LYS A 355 -25.52 -4.36 -19.10
CA LYS A 355 -25.60 -5.82 -19.08
C LYS A 355 -24.18 -6.43 -19.12
N ILE A 356 -23.31 -5.92 -19.98
CA ILE A 356 -21.89 -6.34 -20.02
C ILE A 356 -21.22 -6.13 -18.67
N ALA A 357 -21.37 -4.94 -18.09
CA ALA A 357 -20.78 -4.60 -16.78
C ALA A 357 -21.27 -5.56 -15.69
N ARG A 358 -22.57 -5.86 -15.66
CA ARG A 358 -23.16 -6.79 -14.66
C ARG A 358 -22.57 -8.19 -14.72
N MET A 359 -22.26 -8.69 -15.92
CA MET A 359 -21.62 -10.00 -16.09
C MET A 359 -20.18 -10.03 -15.58
N VAL A 360 -19.41 -8.93 -15.74
CA VAL A 360 -17.98 -8.92 -15.38
C VAL A 360 -17.71 -8.59 -13.92
N GLN A 361 -18.62 -7.90 -13.21
CA GLN A 361 -18.41 -7.46 -11.83
C GLN A 361 -17.94 -8.58 -10.88
N THR A 362 -18.45 -9.78 -11.04
CA THR A 362 -18.08 -10.93 -10.19
C THR A 362 -16.91 -11.76 -10.74
N ARG A 363 -16.31 -11.34 -11.85
CA ARG A 363 -15.30 -12.13 -12.59
C ARG A 363 -13.93 -11.51 -12.63
N ILE A 364 -13.82 -10.24 -12.28
CA ILE A 364 -12.55 -9.50 -12.33
C ILE A 364 -11.96 -9.33 -10.93
N GLU A 365 -10.66 -9.24 -10.88
CA GLU A 365 -9.91 -8.90 -9.67
C GLU A 365 -9.41 -7.46 -9.69
N ILE A 366 -9.14 -6.90 -10.89
CA ILE A 366 -8.82 -5.49 -11.11
C ILE A 366 -9.59 -4.97 -12.34
N PHE A 367 -9.83 -3.66 -12.43
CA PHE A 367 -10.59 -3.09 -13.54
C PHE A 367 -9.98 -3.35 -14.93
N PRO A 368 -8.65 -3.33 -15.14
CA PRO A 368 -8.05 -3.71 -16.42
C PRO A 368 -8.41 -5.11 -16.94
N ASP A 369 -8.74 -6.06 -16.04
CA ASP A 369 -9.13 -7.42 -16.43
C ASP A 369 -10.41 -7.44 -17.28
N ILE A 370 -11.23 -6.40 -17.19
CA ILE A 370 -12.47 -6.26 -17.99
C ILE A 370 -12.19 -6.50 -19.47
N LYS A 371 -11.09 -5.95 -19.99
CA LYS A 371 -10.76 -6.02 -21.43
C LYS A 371 -10.68 -7.44 -21.95
N GLU A 372 -10.03 -8.33 -21.23
CA GLU A 372 -9.86 -9.74 -21.63
C GLU A 372 -11.15 -10.54 -21.52
N HIS A 373 -12.05 -10.11 -20.64
CA HIS A 373 -13.34 -10.77 -20.44
C HIS A 373 -14.40 -10.39 -21.49
N ILE A 374 -14.24 -9.27 -22.23
CA ILE A 374 -15.26 -8.71 -23.10
C ILE A 374 -14.82 -8.47 -24.55
N ASP A 375 -13.56 -8.77 -24.92
CA ASP A 375 -12.99 -8.55 -26.26
C ASP A 375 -13.84 -9.18 -27.37
N PHE A 376 -14.44 -10.35 -27.11
CA PHE A 376 -15.30 -11.06 -28.07
C PHE A 376 -16.64 -10.35 -28.34
N PHE A 377 -17.05 -9.35 -27.56
CA PHE A 377 -18.24 -8.54 -27.89
C PHE A 377 -17.96 -7.67 -29.11
N GLU A 378 -16.77 -7.15 -29.26
CA GLU A 378 -16.40 -6.35 -30.43
C GLU A 378 -16.23 -7.22 -31.66
N GLU A 379 -15.44 -8.29 -31.57
CA GLU A 379 -15.19 -9.19 -32.70
C GLU A 379 -15.14 -10.64 -32.21
N LEU A 380 -15.77 -11.56 -32.94
CA LEU A 380 -15.67 -12.99 -32.68
C LEU A 380 -14.23 -13.44 -32.99
N PRO A 381 -13.44 -13.84 -31.98
CA PRO A 381 -12.08 -14.31 -32.20
C PRO A 381 -12.07 -15.58 -33.07
N ASP A 382 -10.96 -15.84 -33.75
CA ASP A 382 -10.74 -17.18 -34.30
C ASP A 382 -10.44 -18.16 -33.17
N TYR A 383 -11.05 -19.34 -33.23
CA TYR A 383 -10.94 -20.34 -32.16
C TYR A 383 -10.89 -21.74 -32.73
N ASP A 384 -10.28 -22.66 -31.97
CA ASP A 384 -10.17 -24.08 -32.37
C ASP A 384 -11.50 -24.81 -32.17
N ILE A 385 -11.80 -25.74 -33.08
CA ILE A 385 -13.00 -26.62 -32.96
C ILE A 385 -12.96 -27.49 -31.72
N ASP A 386 -11.77 -27.81 -31.18
CA ASP A 386 -11.61 -28.55 -29.93
C ASP A 386 -12.28 -27.85 -28.74
N MET A 387 -12.54 -26.55 -28.80
CA MET A 387 -13.28 -25.81 -27.77
C MET A 387 -14.74 -26.27 -27.63
N TYR A 388 -15.31 -26.93 -28.62
CA TYR A 388 -16.63 -27.57 -28.53
C TYR A 388 -16.59 -28.83 -27.68
N THR A 389 -15.40 -29.41 -27.43
CA THR A 389 -15.25 -30.61 -26.61
C THR A 389 -15.26 -30.25 -25.12
N HIS A 390 -16.23 -30.79 -24.38
CA HIS A 390 -16.30 -30.61 -22.93
C HIS A 390 -16.70 -31.89 -22.22
N LYS A 391 -15.76 -32.45 -21.45
CA LYS A 391 -15.93 -33.76 -20.79
C LYS A 391 -17.16 -33.82 -19.86
N LYS A 392 -17.38 -32.80 -19.05
CA LYS A 392 -18.50 -32.73 -18.08
C LYS A 392 -19.85 -32.52 -18.78
N MET A 393 -19.89 -31.73 -19.85
CA MET A 393 -21.11 -31.48 -20.63
C MET A 393 -21.37 -32.57 -21.67
N LYS A 394 -20.39 -33.44 -21.91
CA LYS A 394 -20.44 -34.54 -22.86
C LYS A 394 -20.59 -34.09 -24.31
N THR A 395 -20.00 -32.95 -24.67
CA THR A 395 -20.01 -32.41 -26.02
C THR A 395 -18.69 -32.68 -26.73
N ASN A 396 -18.74 -32.71 -28.05
CA ASN A 396 -17.63 -32.76 -28.98
C ASN A 396 -18.02 -31.98 -30.26
N PRO A 397 -17.14 -31.84 -31.27
CA PRO A 397 -17.48 -31.14 -32.51
C PRO A 397 -18.70 -31.68 -33.21
N GLU A 398 -18.85 -33.01 -33.36
CA GLU A 398 -19.93 -33.67 -34.03
C GLU A 398 -21.29 -33.40 -33.34
N THR A 399 -21.36 -33.65 -32.03
CA THR A 399 -22.59 -33.41 -31.23
C THR A 399 -22.92 -31.92 -31.15
N SER A 400 -21.94 -31.06 -31.15
CA SER A 400 -22.13 -29.62 -31.16
C SER A 400 -22.68 -29.12 -32.48
N LEU A 401 -22.26 -29.69 -33.60
CA LEU A 401 -22.79 -29.38 -34.92
C LEU A 401 -24.29 -29.71 -35.01
N GLU A 402 -24.69 -30.87 -34.50
CA GLU A 402 -26.10 -31.27 -34.45
C GLU A 402 -26.94 -30.27 -33.63
N VAL A 403 -26.50 -29.95 -32.39
CA VAL A 403 -27.19 -28.99 -31.52
C VAL A 403 -27.31 -27.62 -32.19
N LEU A 404 -26.22 -27.09 -32.77
CA LEU A 404 -26.24 -25.78 -33.40
C LEU A 404 -27.19 -25.72 -34.61
N ASN A 405 -27.26 -26.77 -35.41
CA ASN A 405 -28.24 -26.84 -36.51
C ASN A 405 -29.67 -26.86 -36.02
N ASP A 406 -29.97 -27.60 -34.96
CA ASP A 406 -31.32 -27.72 -34.39
C ASP A 406 -31.77 -26.40 -33.75
N VAL A 407 -30.87 -25.65 -33.08
CA VAL A 407 -31.24 -24.42 -32.36
C VAL A 407 -31.44 -23.21 -33.27
N VAL A 408 -30.82 -23.13 -34.44
CA VAL A 408 -30.99 -21.99 -35.36
C VAL A 408 -32.45 -21.74 -35.74
N PRO A 409 -33.26 -22.71 -36.22
CA PRO A 409 -34.68 -22.46 -36.53
C PRO A 409 -35.50 -22.11 -35.30
N ILE A 410 -35.15 -22.65 -34.11
CA ILE A 410 -35.81 -22.31 -32.84
C ILE A 410 -35.57 -20.83 -32.51
N LEU A 411 -34.31 -20.38 -32.56
CA LEU A 411 -33.95 -18.99 -32.28
C LEU A 411 -34.56 -18.01 -33.32
N LEU A 412 -34.66 -18.41 -34.57
CA LEU A 412 -35.32 -17.63 -35.61
C LEU A 412 -36.80 -17.40 -35.29
N SER A 413 -37.48 -18.35 -34.63
CA SER A 413 -38.91 -18.26 -34.26
C SER A 413 -39.14 -17.52 -32.92
N CYS A 414 -38.12 -17.19 -32.16
CA CYS A 414 -38.25 -16.45 -30.90
C CYS A 414 -38.59 -14.98 -31.18
N ASP A 415 -39.70 -14.49 -30.65
CA ASP A 415 -40.07 -13.06 -30.69
C ASP A 415 -39.43 -12.28 -29.56
N ASP A 416 -39.32 -12.88 -28.36
CA ASP A 416 -38.61 -12.33 -27.19
C ASP A 416 -37.19 -12.94 -27.08
N PHE A 417 -36.19 -12.09 -27.20
CA PHE A 417 -34.76 -12.48 -27.16
C PHE A 417 -34.11 -12.12 -25.82
N SER A 418 -34.89 -11.98 -24.74
CA SER A 418 -34.41 -11.82 -23.39
C SER A 418 -33.74 -13.10 -22.86
N ASN A 419 -32.77 -12.93 -21.90
CA ASN A 419 -32.09 -14.06 -21.28
C ASN A 419 -33.06 -15.14 -20.76
N ASP A 420 -34.10 -14.73 -20.04
CA ASP A 420 -35.06 -15.67 -19.42
C ASP A 420 -35.87 -16.42 -20.46
N SER A 421 -36.37 -15.73 -21.50
CA SER A 421 -37.10 -16.33 -22.60
C SER A 421 -36.24 -17.32 -23.39
N LEU A 422 -35.02 -16.93 -23.72
CA LEU A 422 -34.06 -17.80 -24.39
C LEU A 422 -33.70 -19.03 -23.55
N PHE A 423 -33.51 -18.86 -22.26
CA PHE A 423 -33.19 -19.96 -21.35
C PHE A 423 -34.32 -20.98 -21.29
N GLU A 424 -35.58 -20.56 -21.08
CA GLU A 424 -36.71 -21.47 -21.03
C GLU A 424 -36.97 -22.14 -22.39
N THR A 425 -36.78 -21.44 -23.50
CA THR A 425 -36.91 -22.00 -24.85
C THR A 425 -35.86 -23.12 -25.10
N LEU A 426 -34.62 -22.85 -24.80
CA LEU A 426 -33.55 -23.84 -24.99
C LEU A 426 -33.63 -24.99 -24.00
N LYS A 427 -34.12 -24.75 -22.80
CA LYS A 427 -34.38 -25.80 -21.80
C LYS A 427 -35.54 -26.72 -22.24
N ALA A 428 -36.59 -26.17 -22.84
CA ALA A 428 -37.66 -26.96 -23.43
C ALA A 428 -37.15 -27.85 -24.56
N TYR A 429 -36.34 -27.33 -25.47
CA TYR A 429 -35.65 -28.09 -26.51
C TYR A 429 -34.77 -29.21 -25.91
N ALA A 430 -33.93 -28.90 -24.89
CA ALA A 430 -33.11 -29.90 -24.24
C ALA A 430 -33.95 -31.02 -23.62
N THR A 431 -35.07 -30.68 -23.00
CA THR A 431 -35.97 -31.66 -22.36
C THR A 431 -36.65 -32.56 -23.41
N ASP A 432 -37.13 -32.00 -24.51
CA ASP A 432 -37.73 -32.75 -25.60
C ASP A 432 -36.78 -33.78 -26.23
N LYS A 433 -35.52 -33.38 -26.39
CA LYS A 433 -34.45 -34.27 -26.90
C LYS A 433 -33.86 -35.22 -25.84
N GLY A 434 -34.21 -35.08 -24.57
CA GLY A 434 -33.62 -35.85 -23.47
C GLY A 434 -32.18 -35.43 -23.13
N TYR A 435 -31.77 -34.23 -23.51
CA TYR A 435 -30.46 -33.69 -23.24
C TYR A 435 -30.38 -32.98 -21.88
N LYS A 436 -29.21 -32.98 -21.27
CA LYS A 436 -28.91 -32.04 -20.16
C LYS A 436 -28.74 -30.65 -20.72
N ILE A 437 -29.19 -29.64 -19.98
CA ILE A 437 -29.12 -28.22 -20.43
C ILE A 437 -27.71 -27.78 -20.82
N GLY A 438 -26.68 -28.24 -20.10
CA GLY A 438 -25.27 -27.92 -20.41
C GLY A 438 -24.79 -28.49 -21.75
N TYR A 439 -25.41 -29.59 -22.23
CA TYR A 439 -25.11 -30.16 -23.53
C TYR A 439 -25.57 -29.24 -24.67
N VAL A 440 -26.62 -28.46 -24.45
CA VAL A 440 -27.14 -27.47 -25.40
C VAL A 440 -26.41 -26.12 -25.25
N MET A 441 -26.24 -25.66 -24.01
CA MET A 441 -25.69 -24.33 -23.76
C MET A 441 -24.20 -24.22 -24.11
N TRP A 442 -23.41 -25.30 -23.97
CA TRP A 442 -21.98 -25.24 -24.24
C TRP A 442 -21.64 -24.94 -25.70
N PRO A 443 -22.22 -25.66 -26.70
CA PRO A 443 -22.02 -25.34 -28.12
C PRO A 443 -22.41 -23.91 -28.48
N ILE A 444 -23.57 -23.45 -27.99
CA ILE A 444 -24.06 -22.12 -28.26
C ILE A 444 -23.13 -21.08 -27.72
N ARG A 445 -22.70 -21.21 -26.45
CA ARG A 445 -21.77 -20.29 -25.80
C ARG A 445 -20.44 -20.23 -26.55
N THR A 446 -19.90 -21.37 -26.94
CA THR A 446 -18.67 -21.45 -27.71
C THR A 446 -18.82 -20.76 -29.07
N ALA A 447 -19.91 -21.00 -29.79
CA ALA A 447 -20.18 -20.40 -31.09
C ALA A 447 -20.31 -18.86 -31.03
N VAL A 448 -20.99 -18.31 -30.00
CA VAL A 448 -21.22 -16.87 -29.90
C VAL A 448 -20.05 -16.09 -29.34
N SER A 449 -19.16 -16.75 -28.57
CA SER A 449 -18.04 -16.05 -27.88
C SER A 449 -16.66 -16.41 -28.44
N GLY A 450 -16.46 -17.60 -28.96
CA GLY A 450 -15.15 -18.12 -29.31
C GLY A 450 -14.20 -18.26 -28.09
N LYS A 451 -14.76 -18.32 -26.89
CA LYS A 451 -13.99 -18.37 -25.63
C LYS A 451 -14.33 -19.63 -24.81
N GLN A 452 -13.35 -20.21 -24.17
CA GLN A 452 -13.54 -21.31 -23.26
C GLN A 452 -14.20 -20.84 -21.94
N MET A 453 -13.88 -19.64 -21.50
CA MET A 453 -14.45 -19.00 -20.32
C MET A 453 -15.06 -17.66 -20.73
N THR A 454 -16.27 -17.39 -20.25
CA THR A 454 -17.01 -16.16 -20.52
C THR A 454 -17.58 -15.58 -19.23
N PRO A 455 -17.78 -14.27 -19.13
CA PRO A 455 -18.34 -13.65 -17.93
C PRO A 455 -19.81 -14.04 -17.70
N GLY A 456 -20.56 -14.30 -18.78
CA GLY A 456 -21.97 -14.72 -18.75
C GLY A 456 -22.22 -16.07 -19.41
N GLY A 457 -23.41 -16.62 -19.23
CA GLY A 457 -23.91 -17.82 -19.90
C GLY A 457 -24.32 -17.58 -21.36
N ALA A 458 -24.60 -18.65 -22.10
CA ALA A 458 -24.98 -18.55 -23.53
C ALA A 458 -26.15 -17.58 -23.79
N THR A 459 -27.21 -17.65 -22.98
CA THR A 459 -28.40 -16.83 -23.13
C THR A 459 -28.21 -15.38 -22.74
N GLU A 460 -27.41 -15.11 -21.70
CA GLU A 460 -27.00 -13.76 -21.30
C GLU A 460 -26.19 -13.08 -22.42
N LEU A 461 -25.25 -13.81 -23.03
CA LEU A 461 -24.46 -13.29 -24.15
C LEU A 461 -25.34 -13.01 -25.37
N MET A 462 -26.26 -13.93 -25.73
CA MET A 462 -27.16 -13.75 -26.85
C MET A 462 -28.12 -12.58 -26.64
N GLU A 463 -28.58 -12.33 -25.42
CA GLU A 463 -29.38 -11.15 -25.09
C GLU A 463 -28.65 -9.84 -25.41
N VAL A 464 -27.34 -9.78 -25.11
CA VAL A 464 -26.52 -8.59 -25.41
C VAL A 464 -26.27 -8.46 -26.93
N PHE A 465 -25.90 -9.55 -27.60
CA PHE A 465 -25.67 -9.53 -29.05
C PHE A 465 -26.94 -9.22 -29.86
N GLY A 466 -28.10 -9.57 -29.33
CA GLY A 466 -29.36 -9.56 -30.07
C GLY A 466 -29.47 -10.73 -31.02
N LYS A 467 -30.67 -10.87 -31.62
CA LYS A 467 -31.06 -12.02 -32.45
C LYS A 467 -30.16 -12.19 -33.69
N GLU A 468 -29.93 -11.09 -34.42
CA GLU A 468 -29.23 -11.14 -35.71
C GLU A 468 -27.77 -11.55 -35.52
N GLU A 469 -27.02 -10.90 -34.63
CA GLU A 469 -25.60 -11.19 -34.38
C GLU A 469 -25.42 -12.59 -33.77
N SER A 470 -26.27 -12.99 -32.83
CA SER A 470 -26.23 -14.32 -32.22
C SER A 470 -26.35 -15.43 -33.27
N ILE A 471 -27.35 -15.33 -34.16
CA ILE A 471 -27.58 -16.30 -35.23
C ILE A 471 -26.44 -16.28 -36.25
N ALA A 472 -25.92 -15.10 -36.58
CA ALA A 472 -24.76 -14.98 -37.48
C ALA A 472 -23.52 -15.69 -36.92
N ARG A 473 -23.23 -15.54 -35.63
CA ARG A 473 -22.12 -16.20 -34.95
C ARG A 473 -22.31 -17.72 -34.86
N ILE A 474 -23.53 -18.17 -34.54
CA ILE A 474 -23.88 -19.60 -34.52
C ILE A 474 -23.66 -20.23 -35.91
N LYS A 475 -24.12 -19.56 -36.99
CA LYS A 475 -23.90 -20.03 -38.37
C LYS A 475 -22.41 -20.13 -38.73
N LYS A 476 -21.59 -19.18 -38.33
CA LYS A 476 -20.13 -19.27 -38.47
C LYS A 476 -19.55 -20.49 -37.74
N GLY A 477 -20.06 -20.78 -36.53
CA GLY A 477 -19.69 -21.99 -35.78
C GLY A 477 -20.06 -23.27 -36.51
N ILE A 478 -21.28 -23.34 -37.10
CA ILE A 478 -21.73 -24.46 -37.94
C ILE A 478 -20.83 -24.64 -39.17
N GLU A 479 -20.54 -23.55 -39.89
CA GLU A 479 -19.63 -23.57 -41.04
C GLU A 479 -18.23 -24.10 -40.66
N LYS A 480 -17.70 -23.63 -39.55
CA LYS A 480 -16.37 -24.06 -39.03
C LYS A 480 -16.37 -25.56 -38.70
N LEU A 481 -17.42 -26.06 -38.04
CA LEU A 481 -17.56 -27.47 -37.69
C LEU A 481 -17.82 -28.39 -38.90
N SER A 482 -18.46 -27.86 -39.95
CA SER A 482 -18.80 -28.63 -41.17
C SER A 482 -17.62 -28.79 -42.14
N ASN A 483 -16.61 -27.89 -42.04
CA ASN A 483 -15.42 -27.86 -42.92
C ASN A 483 -14.22 -28.64 -42.34
N ASN A 484 -14.37 -29.20 -41.18
CA ASN A 484 -13.38 -30.04 -40.49
C ASN A 484 -13.92 -31.43 -40.20
#